data_0c09517b650b6c099a1ed5b35d27843f
#
_entry.id   0c09517b650b6c099a1ed5b35d27843f
#
_cell.length_a   1.000
_cell.length_b   1.000
_cell.length_c   1.000
_cell.angle_alpha   90.00
_cell.angle_beta   90.00
_cell.angle_gamma   90.00
#
_symmetry.space_group_name_H-M   'P 1'
#
loop_
_entity.id
_entity.type
_entity.pdbx_description
1 polymer ?
#
loop_
_entity_poly.entity_id
_entity_poly.type
_entity_poly.pdbx_seq_one_letter_code
_entity_poly.pdbx_strand_id
1 'polypeptide(L)'
;MSLKYYTHGRRDQMKVALTFDDGPNPPRTDQVIEVLNCRGARGTFFVLGKWVERFPQAFQRIVESGHCVGNHSYLHEAHLGDFDRAEAAIGNLLGRPTRFLRAHYFNFFTCLYSPVALSRDMKIVDADVNPADYAKSDPQAIIDATLQAPALAGGSIIDLHDGRELDDDARRLASPLPMIEALPAIVDGLKARGFQLVGLDEMELVDAIEWQPDGRGTFAAPEARAAIEGLSRKSN
;
A
#
# COMPACT_ATOMS: atom_id res chain seq x y z
N MET A 1 15.78 7.85 -17.67
CA MET A 1 14.56 7.91 -16.87
C MET A 1 14.94 7.64 -15.44
N SER A 2 14.52 8.45 -14.48
CA SER A 2 14.77 8.21 -13.06
C SER A 2 13.57 7.51 -12.46
N LEU A 3 13.80 6.51 -11.60
CA LEU A 3 12.76 5.92 -10.77
C LEU A 3 12.57 6.76 -9.52
N LYS A 4 11.33 7.07 -9.21
CA LYS A 4 10.96 7.86 -8.05
C LYS A 4 10.31 6.96 -7.01
N TYR A 5 10.91 6.96 -5.82
CA TYR A 5 10.48 6.17 -4.68
C TYR A 5 10.00 7.09 -3.55
N TYR A 6 8.80 6.86 -3.09
CA TYR A 6 8.11 7.70 -2.13
C TYR A 6 7.78 6.92 -0.88
N THR A 7 8.04 7.50 0.29
CA THR A 7 7.64 6.92 1.58
C THR A 7 6.57 7.73 2.30
N HIS A 8 6.39 8.99 1.90
CA HIS A 8 5.39 9.88 2.51
C HIS A 8 5.02 11.04 1.57
N GLY A 9 3.95 11.74 1.91
CA GLY A 9 3.57 13.02 1.33
C GLY A 9 4.11 14.22 2.11
N ARG A 10 3.67 15.43 1.74
CA ARG A 10 4.06 16.67 2.41
C ARG A 10 3.66 16.69 3.89
N ARG A 11 4.62 17.01 4.75
CA ARG A 11 4.44 17.04 6.21
C ARG A 11 3.62 18.23 6.72
N ASP A 12 3.53 19.29 5.93
CA ASP A 12 2.73 20.49 6.24
C ASP A 12 1.24 20.34 5.87
N GLN A 13 0.84 19.21 5.29
CA GLN A 13 -0.55 18.90 4.97
C GLN A 13 -1.11 17.91 6.00
N MET A 14 -2.28 18.21 6.58
CA MET A 14 -2.98 17.31 7.51
C MET A 14 -3.72 16.18 6.76
N LYS A 15 -3.03 15.52 5.84
CA LYS A 15 -3.51 14.36 5.08
C LYS A 15 -2.72 13.11 5.49
N VAL A 16 -3.41 11.99 5.56
CA VAL A 16 -2.83 10.66 5.79
C VAL A 16 -3.45 9.69 4.81
N ALA A 17 -2.65 8.80 4.24
CA ALA A 17 -3.15 7.71 3.40
C ALA A 17 -3.15 6.39 4.19
N LEU A 18 -4.33 5.77 4.32
CA LEU A 18 -4.45 4.37 4.68
C LEU A 18 -4.29 3.54 3.41
N THR A 19 -3.36 2.61 3.41
CA THR A 19 -3.09 1.72 2.29
C THR A 19 -3.27 0.27 2.71
N PHE A 20 -3.82 -0.56 1.81
CA PHE A 20 -4.19 -1.94 2.07
C PHE A 20 -3.58 -2.84 1.00
N ASP A 21 -2.75 -3.79 1.43
CA ASP A 21 -2.02 -4.69 0.56
C ASP A 21 -2.68 -6.08 0.51
N ASP A 22 -2.35 -6.86 -0.53
CA ASP A 22 -2.72 -8.27 -0.77
C ASP A 22 -4.18 -8.54 -1.18
N GLY A 23 -5.02 -7.51 -1.29
CA GLY A 23 -6.40 -7.66 -1.77
C GLY A 23 -6.52 -7.80 -3.31
N PRO A 24 -7.75 -7.83 -3.86
CA PRO A 24 -9.02 -7.90 -3.13
C PRO A 24 -9.27 -9.29 -2.55
N ASN A 25 -9.70 -9.36 -1.32
CA ASN A 25 -9.92 -10.62 -0.59
C ASN A 25 -11.29 -10.62 0.13
N PRO A 26 -12.43 -10.78 -0.60
CA PRO A 26 -13.75 -10.76 0.00
C PRO A 26 -13.93 -11.93 1.01
N PRO A 27 -14.65 -11.74 2.15
CA PRO A 27 -15.40 -10.54 2.49
C PRO A 27 -14.58 -9.41 3.16
N ARG A 28 -13.27 -9.61 3.41
CA ARG A 28 -12.41 -8.70 4.16
C ARG A 28 -12.29 -7.33 3.49
N THR A 29 -12.00 -7.32 2.20
CA THR A 29 -11.95 -6.08 1.39
C THR A 29 -13.27 -5.31 1.47
N ASP A 30 -14.41 -6.03 1.44
CA ASP A 30 -15.73 -5.40 1.54
C ASP A 30 -15.93 -4.74 2.91
N GLN A 31 -15.48 -5.39 3.99
CA GLN A 31 -15.54 -4.85 5.35
C GLN A 31 -14.66 -3.59 5.49
N VAL A 32 -13.46 -3.59 4.89
CA VAL A 32 -12.59 -2.39 4.85
C VAL A 32 -13.30 -1.24 4.13
N ILE A 33 -13.86 -1.50 2.94
CA ILE A 33 -14.61 -0.50 2.17
C ILE A 33 -15.77 0.07 2.98
N GLU A 34 -16.54 -0.78 3.66
CA GLU A 34 -17.66 -0.37 4.50
C GLU A 34 -17.21 0.56 5.64
N VAL A 35 -16.14 0.18 6.36
CA VAL A 35 -15.60 1.01 7.45
C VAL A 35 -15.17 2.38 6.96
N LEU A 36 -14.46 2.44 5.82
CA LEU A 36 -13.99 3.70 5.23
C LEU A 36 -15.16 4.57 4.77
N ASN A 37 -16.11 3.99 4.02
CA ASN A 37 -17.26 4.71 3.49
C ASN A 37 -18.15 5.28 4.59
N CYS A 38 -18.47 4.50 5.63
CA CYS A 38 -19.26 4.95 6.78
C CYS A 38 -18.62 6.13 7.53
N ARG A 39 -17.30 6.32 7.37
CA ARG A 39 -16.54 7.40 8.03
C ARG A 39 -16.13 8.52 7.08
N GLY A 40 -16.59 8.49 5.82
CA GLY A 40 -16.20 9.47 4.81
C GLY A 40 -14.69 9.53 4.62
N ALA A 41 -14.02 8.36 4.62
CA ALA A 41 -12.59 8.21 4.42
C ALA A 41 -12.32 7.54 3.07
N ARG A 42 -11.21 7.92 2.43
CA ARG A 42 -10.68 7.21 1.26
C ARG A 42 -9.43 6.43 1.63
N GLY A 43 -9.25 5.28 0.98
CA GLY A 43 -8.05 4.48 1.10
C GLY A 43 -7.42 4.20 -0.27
N THR A 44 -6.25 3.55 -0.25
CA THR A 44 -5.59 3.03 -1.44
C THR A 44 -5.39 1.53 -1.28
N PHE A 45 -5.78 0.76 -2.28
CA PHE A 45 -5.64 -0.69 -2.28
C PHE A 45 -4.56 -1.08 -3.28
N PHE A 46 -3.47 -1.66 -2.77
CA PHE A 46 -2.44 -2.29 -3.59
C PHE A 46 -2.81 -3.75 -3.83
N VAL A 47 -3.36 -4.01 -5.00
CA VAL A 47 -4.01 -5.29 -5.29
C VAL A 47 -3.08 -6.27 -5.99
N LEU A 48 -3.24 -7.56 -5.69
CA LEU A 48 -2.59 -8.66 -6.41
C LEU A 48 -3.41 -9.03 -7.65
N GLY A 49 -2.75 -9.09 -8.80
CA GLY A 49 -3.41 -9.39 -10.07
C GLY A 49 -4.18 -10.72 -10.06
N LYS A 50 -3.64 -11.75 -9.39
CA LYS A 50 -4.34 -13.05 -9.22
C LYS A 50 -5.69 -12.92 -8.53
N TRP A 51 -5.81 -12.03 -7.55
CA TRP A 51 -7.07 -11.82 -6.82
C TRP A 51 -8.02 -10.89 -7.58
N VAL A 52 -7.49 -9.96 -8.37
CA VAL A 52 -8.30 -9.14 -9.29
C VAL A 52 -9.02 -10.03 -10.31
N GLU A 53 -8.33 -10.99 -10.92
CA GLU A 53 -8.93 -11.94 -11.85
C GLU A 53 -9.92 -12.89 -11.15
N ARG A 54 -9.61 -13.33 -9.93
CA ARG A 54 -10.46 -14.26 -9.19
C ARG A 54 -11.70 -13.60 -8.59
N PHE A 55 -11.59 -12.34 -8.15
CA PHE A 55 -12.65 -11.61 -7.47
C PHE A 55 -12.94 -10.26 -8.15
N PRO A 56 -13.29 -10.25 -9.44
CA PRO A 56 -13.47 -9.02 -10.20
C PRO A 56 -14.57 -8.11 -9.62
N GLN A 57 -15.62 -8.68 -8.98
CA GLN A 57 -16.67 -7.90 -8.36
C GLN A 57 -16.18 -7.18 -7.09
N ALA A 58 -15.30 -7.81 -6.30
CA ALA A 58 -14.69 -7.15 -5.14
C ALA A 58 -13.76 -6.02 -5.57
N PHE A 59 -12.98 -6.24 -6.63
CA PHE A 59 -12.17 -5.18 -7.23
C PHE A 59 -13.04 -4.01 -7.73
N GLN A 60 -14.13 -4.32 -8.39
CA GLN A 60 -15.05 -3.31 -8.92
C GLN A 60 -15.65 -2.46 -7.79
N ARG A 61 -16.00 -3.06 -6.64
CA ARG A 61 -16.46 -2.32 -5.45
C ARG A 61 -15.42 -1.34 -4.91
N ILE A 62 -14.12 -1.68 -4.91
CA ILE A 62 -13.04 -0.74 -4.56
C ILE A 62 -13.13 0.51 -5.45
N VAL A 63 -13.23 0.29 -6.77
CA VAL A 63 -13.26 1.37 -7.77
C VAL A 63 -14.52 2.22 -7.66
N GLU A 64 -15.69 1.57 -7.58
CA GLU A 64 -17.00 2.24 -7.50
C GLU A 64 -17.18 3.04 -6.20
N SER A 65 -16.54 2.60 -5.12
CA SER A 65 -16.50 3.34 -3.85
C SER A 65 -15.53 4.53 -3.87
N GLY A 66 -14.86 4.77 -4.99
CA GLY A 66 -13.97 5.91 -5.17
C GLY A 66 -12.61 5.77 -4.48
N HIS A 67 -12.22 4.57 -4.07
CA HIS A 67 -10.90 4.31 -3.51
C HIS A 67 -9.82 4.29 -4.61
N CYS A 68 -8.58 4.58 -4.23
CA CYS A 68 -7.45 4.53 -5.12
C CYS A 68 -6.96 3.08 -5.28
N VAL A 69 -6.47 2.73 -6.48
CA VAL A 69 -5.92 1.41 -6.78
C VAL A 69 -4.46 1.54 -7.18
N GLY A 70 -3.61 0.70 -6.60
CA GLY A 70 -2.22 0.50 -6.95
C GLY A 70 -1.93 -0.97 -7.30
N ASN A 71 -0.79 -1.20 -7.93
CA ASN A 71 -0.31 -2.51 -8.35
C ASN A 71 0.62 -3.09 -7.27
N HIS A 72 0.29 -4.28 -6.74
CA HIS A 72 1.11 -5.02 -5.77
C HIS A 72 1.71 -6.29 -6.37
N SER A 73 1.91 -6.36 -7.70
CA SER A 73 2.30 -7.54 -8.47
C SER A 73 1.15 -8.54 -8.71
N TYR A 74 1.48 -9.66 -9.38
CA TYR A 74 0.48 -10.68 -9.69
C TYR A 74 0.39 -11.79 -8.64
N LEU A 75 1.54 -12.38 -8.23
CA LEU A 75 1.60 -13.52 -7.31
C LEU A 75 2.22 -13.21 -5.95
N HIS A 76 2.64 -11.98 -5.68
CA HIS A 76 3.47 -11.62 -4.54
C HIS A 76 4.87 -12.25 -4.61
N GLU A 77 5.41 -12.38 -5.80
CA GLU A 77 6.73 -12.93 -6.05
C GLU A 77 7.66 -11.87 -6.64
N ALA A 78 8.96 -11.97 -6.31
CA ALA A 78 9.98 -11.03 -6.82
C ALA A 78 10.44 -11.42 -8.24
N HIS A 79 9.52 -11.61 -9.18
CA HIS A 79 9.83 -11.97 -10.55
C HIS A 79 9.73 -10.79 -11.50
N LEU A 80 10.67 -10.73 -12.45
CA LEU A 80 10.55 -9.87 -13.63
C LEU A 80 9.27 -10.24 -14.39
N GLY A 81 8.44 -9.24 -14.66
CA GLY A 81 7.17 -9.43 -15.38
C GLY A 81 5.95 -9.69 -14.49
N ASP A 82 6.13 -9.93 -13.18
CA ASP A 82 5.01 -10.13 -12.27
C ASP A 82 4.17 -8.85 -12.12
N PHE A 83 4.82 -7.69 -12.07
CA PHE A 83 4.14 -6.39 -12.09
C PHE A 83 3.46 -6.10 -13.44
N ASP A 84 4.06 -6.51 -14.57
CA ASP A 84 3.48 -6.30 -15.89
C ASP A 84 2.22 -7.15 -16.07
N ARG A 85 2.23 -8.39 -15.57
CA ARG A 85 1.06 -9.27 -15.57
C ARG A 85 -0.07 -8.71 -14.71
N ALA A 86 0.25 -8.22 -13.51
CA ALA A 86 -0.72 -7.57 -12.65
C ALA A 86 -1.32 -6.32 -13.31
N GLU A 87 -0.48 -5.51 -13.95
CA GLU A 87 -0.93 -4.30 -14.64
C GLU A 87 -1.92 -4.60 -15.75
N ALA A 88 -1.71 -5.71 -16.48
CA ALA A 88 -2.65 -6.18 -17.50
C ALA A 88 -3.99 -6.59 -16.87
N ALA A 89 -3.97 -7.37 -15.78
CA ALA A 89 -5.17 -7.81 -15.08
C ALA A 89 -5.96 -6.63 -14.48
N ILE A 90 -5.27 -5.72 -13.81
CA ILE A 90 -5.86 -4.53 -13.20
C ILE A 90 -6.40 -3.57 -14.27
N GLY A 91 -5.59 -3.27 -15.28
CA GLY A 91 -5.92 -2.30 -16.33
C GLY A 91 -7.14 -2.71 -17.16
N ASN A 92 -7.33 -4.02 -17.40
CA ASN A 92 -8.50 -4.54 -18.08
C ASN A 92 -9.82 -4.21 -17.37
N LEU A 93 -9.84 -4.20 -16.05
CA LEU A 93 -11.03 -3.90 -15.24
C LEU A 93 -11.12 -2.43 -14.85
N LEU A 94 -9.98 -1.78 -14.60
CA LEU A 94 -9.91 -0.37 -14.23
C LEU A 94 -10.18 0.56 -15.43
N GLY A 95 -10.00 0.06 -16.66
CA GLY A 95 -10.13 0.84 -17.89
C GLY A 95 -9.00 1.85 -18.14
N ARG A 96 -7.97 1.86 -17.31
CA ARG A 96 -6.79 2.74 -17.39
C ARG A 96 -5.60 2.13 -16.67
N PRO A 97 -4.36 2.57 -16.94
CA PRO A 97 -3.20 2.15 -16.16
C PRO A 97 -3.29 2.59 -14.69
N THR A 98 -2.67 1.80 -13.81
CA THR A 98 -2.42 2.25 -12.44
C THR A 98 -1.37 3.37 -12.43
N ARG A 99 -1.30 4.13 -11.34
CA ARG A 99 -0.32 5.21 -11.16
C ARG A 99 0.67 4.89 -10.05
N PHE A 100 0.37 3.90 -9.23
CA PHE A 100 1.12 3.55 -8.03
C PHE A 100 1.48 2.07 -8.07
N LEU A 101 2.68 1.78 -7.62
CA LEU A 101 3.21 0.44 -7.47
C LEU A 101 3.84 0.31 -6.09
N ARG A 102 3.61 -0.80 -5.40
CA ARG A 102 4.29 -1.15 -4.16
C ARG A 102 4.97 -2.50 -4.32
N ALA A 103 6.26 -2.56 -3.95
CA ALA A 103 7.01 -3.79 -3.93
C ALA A 103 6.75 -4.57 -2.64
N HIS A 104 6.84 -5.91 -2.72
CA HIS A 104 6.77 -6.79 -1.56
C HIS A 104 7.96 -6.58 -0.65
N TYR A 105 7.72 -6.73 0.65
CA TYR A 105 8.76 -6.64 1.68
C TYR A 105 9.60 -5.35 1.56
N PHE A 106 9.00 -4.28 0.99
CA PHE A 106 9.71 -3.03 0.71
C PHE A 106 10.99 -3.23 -0.12
N ASN A 107 11.01 -4.29 -0.94
CA ASN A 107 12.14 -4.58 -1.80
C ASN A 107 12.08 -3.76 -3.09
N PHE A 108 12.48 -2.50 -2.99
CA PHE A 108 12.57 -1.56 -4.10
C PHE A 108 13.32 -2.12 -5.33
N PHE A 109 14.32 -2.97 -5.12
CA PHE A 109 15.12 -3.53 -6.22
C PHE A 109 14.30 -4.39 -7.19
N THR A 110 13.20 -5.00 -6.73
CA THR A 110 12.32 -5.76 -7.64
C THR A 110 11.60 -4.88 -8.64
N CYS A 111 11.36 -3.61 -8.29
CA CYS A 111 10.73 -2.64 -9.18
C CYS A 111 11.68 -2.07 -10.23
N LEU A 112 13.02 -2.06 -9.97
CA LEU A 112 14.01 -1.49 -10.88
C LEU A 112 14.04 -2.15 -12.26
N TYR A 113 13.62 -3.39 -12.31
CA TYR A 113 13.63 -4.20 -13.54
C TYR A 113 12.24 -4.38 -14.15
N SER A 114 11.22 -3.75 -13.60
CA SER A 114 9.87 -3.81 -14.18
C SER A 114 9.76 -2.85 -15.37
N PRO A 115 9.56 -3.35 -16.60
CA PRO A 115 9.28 -2.49 -17.75
C PRO A 115 8.10 -1.55 -17.51
N VAL A 116 7.09 -1.98 -16.75
CA VAL A 116 5.93 -1.15 -16.39
C VAL A 116 6.35 0.02 -15.51
N ALA A 117 7.15 -0.21 -14.47
CA ALA A 117 7.63 0.86 -13.59
C ALA A 117 8.53 1.85 -14.35
N LEU A 118 9.32 1.37 -15.31
CA LEU A 118 10.24 2.18 -16.11
C LEU A 118 9.55 2.92 -17.28
N SER A 119 8.52 2.31 -17.88
CA SER A 119 7.90 2.83 -19.12
C SER A 119 6.76 3.82 -18.92
N ARG A 120 6.19 3.88 -17.71
CA ARG A 120 4.95 4.62 -17.45
C ARG A 120 5.15 5.47 -16.22
N ASP A 121 5.62 6.55 -16.14
CA ASP A 121 5.64 7.51 -15.00
C ASP A 121 4.92 7.01 -13.70
N MET A 122 5.14 5.72 -13.36
CA MET A 122 4.60 5.09 -12.18
C MET A 122 5.37 5.54 -10.95
N LYS A 123 4.64 5.77 -9.87
CA LYS A 123 5.22 6.11 -8.58
C LYS A 123 5.37 4.85 -7.75
N ILE A 124 6.60 4.51 -7.39
CA ILE A 124 6.86 3.42 -6.45
C ILE A 124 6.65 3.99 -5.05
N VAL A 125 5.68 3.43 -4.33
CA VAL A 125 5.23 3.96 -3.04
C VAL A 125 5.41 2.90 -1.96
N ASP A 126 6.10 3.28 -0.92
CA ASP A 126 6.24 2.53 0.33
C ASP A 126 5.40 3.20 1.43
N ALA A 127 5.68 2.91 2.68
CA ALA A 127 5.04 3.49 3.84
C ALA A 127 6.08 3.95 4.86
N ASP A 128 5.78 5.01 5.59
CA ASP A 128 6.56 5.48 6.73
C ASP A 128 5.98 5.01 8.08
N VAL A 129 4.74 4.51 8.08
CA VAL A 129 4.10 3.89 9.23
C VAL A 129 3.69 2.46 8.87
N ASN A 130 4.39 1.48 9.45
CA ASN A 130 4.05 0.06 9.32
C ASN A 130 3.78 -0.54 10.70
N PRO A 131 2.50 -0.72 11.08
CA PRO A 131 2.13 -1.32 12.35
C PRO A 131 2.38 -2.83 12.41
N ALA A 132 2.81 -3.47 11.32
CA ALA A 132 2.99 -4.92 11.19
C ALA A 132 1.74 -5.69 11.62
N ASP A 133 0.57 -5.30 11.09
CA ASP A 133 -0.74 -5.89 11.38
C ASP A 133 -0.81 -7.36 11.01
N TYR A 134 -0.08 -7.78 9.96
CA TYR A 134 0.06 -9.17 9.55
C TYR A 134 0.69 -10.09 10.61
N ALA A 135 1.44 -9.52 11.56
CA ALA A 135 2.13 -10.26 12.63
C ALA A 135 1.40 -10.16 13.99
N LYS A 136 0.29 -9.42 14.07
CA LYS A 136 -0.45 -9.18 15.32
C LYS A 136 -1.79 -9.90 15.31
N SER A 137 -2.13 -10.52 16.45
CA SER A 137 -3.42 -11.17 16.70
C SER A 137 -4.38 -10.33 17.53
N ASP A 138 -3.88 -9.27 18.17
CA ASP A 138 -4.66 -8.37 19.03
C ASP A 138 -4.96 -7.07 18.28
N PRO A 139 -6.24 -6.73 18.04
CA PRO A 139 -6.64 -5.47 17.42
C PRO A 139 -6.11 -4.24 18.17
N GLN A 140 -6.07 -4.26 19.51
CA GLN A 140 -5.57 -3.13 20.29
C GLN A 140 -4.09 -2.87 20.02
N ALA A 141 -3.28 -3.93 19.86
CA ALA A 141 -1.86 -3.79 19.53
C ALA A 141 -1.64 -3.18 18.12
N ILE A 142 -2.58 -3.37 17.19
CA ILE A 142 -2.54 -2.73 15.87
C ILE A 142 -2.92 -1.24 15.98
N ILE A 143 -3.97 -0.93 16.76
CA ILE A 143 -4.40 0.46 17.03
C ILE A 143 -3.24 1.25 17.63
N ASP A 144 -2.63 0.71 18.68
CA ASP A 144 -1.52 1.37 19.39
C ASP A 144 -0.30 1.55 18.47
N ALA A 145 0.10 0.50 17.75
CA ALA A 145 1.22 0.57 16.82
C ALA A 145 1.01 1.58 15.69
N THR A 146 -0.25 1.80 15.28
CA THR A 146 -0.59 2.79 14.26
C THR A 146 -0.64 4.20 14.84
N LEU A 147 -1.47 4.39 15.87
CA LEU A 147 -1.73 5.74 16.39
C LEU A 147 -0.58 6.32 17.20
N GLN A 148 0.29 5.48 17.76
CA GLN A 148 1.47 5.91 18.56
C GLN A 148 2.77 5.79 17.76
N ALA A 149 2.70 5.50 16.45
CA ALA A 149 3.90 5.39 15.63
C ALA A 149 4.69 6.71 15.66
N PRO A 150 6.01 6.67 15.93
CA PRO A 150 6.83 7.87 15.98
C PRO A 150 6.88 8.67 14.68
N ALA A 151 6.68 7.98 13.55
CA ALA A 151 6.66 8.58 12.21
C ALA A 151 5.32 9.21 11.85
N LEU A 152 4.24 8.95 12.61
CA LEU A 152 2.89 9.42 12.28
C LEU A 152 2.81 10.95 12.34
N ALA A 153 2.62 11.55 11.19
CA ALA A 153 2.54 12.99 11.00
C ALA A 153 1.66 13.32 9.78
N GLY A 154 1.49 14.58 9.47
CA GLY A 154 0.94 14.99 8.17
C GLY A 154 1.73 14.35 7.03
N GLY A 155 1.04 13.90 5.99
CA GLY A 155 1.66 13.22 4.86
C GLY A 155 1.98 11.74 5.07
N SER A 156 1.74 11.15 6.26
CA SER A 156 2.05 9.74 6.50
C SER A 156 1.27 8.79 5.59
N ILE A 157 1.95 7.74 5.18
CA ILE A 157 1.40 6.58 4.46
C ILE A 157 1.45 5.39 5.42
N ILE A 158 0.29 4.82 5.72
CA ILE A 158 0.15 3.72 6.67
C ILE A 158 -0.08 2.43 5.91
N ASP A 159 0.75 1.43 6.18
CA ASP A 159 0.70 0.11 5.57
C ASP A 159 -0.14 -0.85 6.42
N LEU A 160 -1.23 -1.33 5.85
CA LEU A 160 -2.16 -2.32 6.42
C LEU A 160 -2.44 -3.40 5.36
N HIS A 161 -3.13 -4.47 5.75
CA HIS A 161 -3.44 -5.58 4.83
C HIS A 161 -4.92 -5.97 4.92
N ASP A 162 -5.61 -5.98 3.77
CA ASP A 162 -6.99 -6.51 3.65
C ASP A 162 -7.03 -7.95 3.13
N GLY A 163 -5.86 -8.51 2.81
CA GLY A 163 -5.65 -9.88 2.39
C GLY A 163 -4.41 -10.50 2.99
N ARG A 164 -4.10 -11.69 2.52
CA ARG A 164 -2.81 -12.37 2.68
C ARG A 164 -2.47 -13.08 1.40
N GLU A 165 -1.22 -13.06 1.01
CA GLU A 165 -0.74 -13.68 -0.25
C GLU A 165 -1.08 -15.16 -0.38
N LEU A 166 -1.02 -15.89 0.75
CA LEU A 166 -1.20 -17.36 0.83
C LEU A 166 -2.61 -17.80 1.26
N ASP A 167 -3.58 -16.87 1.28
CA ASP A 167 -4.93 -17.24 1.68
C ASP A 167 -5.57 -18.18 0.64
N ASP A 168 -5.83 -19.40 1.05
CA ASP A 168 -6.81 -20.26 0.41
C ASP A 168 -8.24 -19.91 0.88
N ASP A 169 -9.25 -20.45 0.21
CA ASP A 169 -10.65 -20.14 0.54
C ASP A 169 -11.02 -20.50 1.99
N ALA A 170 -10.46 -21.60 2.53
CA ALA A 170 -10.75 -22.03 3.89
C ALA A 170 -10.17 -21.04 4.91
N ARG A 171 -8.94 -20.61 4.73
CA ARG A 171 -8.27 -19.63 5.61
C ARG A 171 -8.90 -18.25 5.53
N ARG A 172 -9.26 -17.82 4.32
CA ARG A 172 -9.93 -16.55 4.08
C ARG A 172 -11.26 -16.42 4.81
N LEU A 173 -12.04 -17.52 4.86
CA LEU A 173 -13.34 -17.53 5.50
C LEU A 173 -13.26 -17.84 7.02
N ALA A 174 -12.23 -18.55 7.46
CA ALA A 174 -12.16 -19.06 8.82
C ALA A 174 -11.66 -18.06 9.86
N SER A 175 -11.00 -16.97 9.46
CA SER A 175 -10.39 -16.05 10.43
C SER A 175 -10.54 -14.59 9.98
N PRO A 176 -11.28 -13.76 10.74
CA PRO A 176 -11.23 -12.33 10.55
C PRO A 176 -9.79 -11.85 10.77
N LEU A 177 -9.35 -10.87 9.97
CA LEU A 177 -8.08 -10.20 10.25
C LEU A 177 -8.28 -9.25 11.43
N PRO A 178 -7.43 -9.31 12.48
CA PRO A 178 -7.50 -8.37 13.60
C PRO A 178 -7.43 -6.91 13.16
N MET A 179 -6.80 -6.64 12.01
CA MET A 179 -6.75 -5.32 11.41
C MET A 179 -8.15 -4.78 11.08
N ILE A 180 -9.07 -5.62 10.61
CA ILE A 180 -10.44 -5.19 10.29
C ILE A 180 -11.18 -4.74 11.55
N GLU A 181 -10.98 -5.44 12.66
CA GLU A 181 -11.55 -5.05 13.97
C GLU A 181 -10.90 -3.76 14.51
N ALA A 182 -9.62 -3.55 14.23
CA ALA A 182 -8.88 -2.36 14.62
C ALA A 182 -9.22 -1.12 13.78
N LEU A 183 -9.58 -1.31 12.51
CA LEU A 183 -9.70 -0.23 11.52
C LEU A 183 -10.67 0.89 11.91
N PRO A 184 -11.86 0.61 12.49
CA PRO A 184 -12.75 1.68 12.96
C PRO A 184 -12.08 2.64 13.94
N ALA A 185 -11.37 2.10 14.94
CA ALA A 185 -10.70 2.91 15.95
C ALA A 185 -9.48 3.66 15.39
N ILE A 186 -8.76 3.07 14.43
CA ILE A 186 -7.66 3.74 13.72
C ILE A 186 -8.21 4.94 12.94
N VAL A 187 -9.25 4.76 12.14
CA VAL A 187 -9.87 5.84 11.35
C VAL A 187 -10.37 6.96 12.27
N ASP A 188 -11.11 6.62 13.32
CA ASP A 188 -11.67 7.58 14.26
C ASP A 188 -10.56 8.31 15.03
N GLY A 189 -9.50 7.61 15.45
CA GLY A 189 -8.35 8.19 16.13
C GLY A 189 -7.52 9.14 15.26
N LEU A 190 -7.35 8.84 13.98
CA LEU A 190 -6.69 9.73 13.02
C LEU A 190 -7.52 10.99 12.76
N LYS A 191 -8.84 10.83 12.55
CA LYS A 191 -9.76 11.96 12.35
C LYS A 191 -9.84 12.86 13.59
N ALA A 192 -9.85 12.30 14.79
CA ALA A 192 -9.84 13.07 16.04
C ALA A 192 -8.56 13.92 16.21
N ARG A 193 -7.46 13.54 15.55
CA ARG A 193 -6.23 14.32 15.47
C ARG A 193 -6.23 15.38 14.35
N GLY A 194 -7.31 15.51 13.62
CA GLY A 194 -7.48 16.48 12.54
C GLY A 194 -6.98 16.00 11.17
N PHE A 195 -6.59 14.74 11.02
CA PHE A 195 -6.17 14.22 9.73
C PHE A 195 -7.34 13.98 8.78
N GLN A 196 -7.15 14.35 7.52
CA GLN A 196 -7.99 13.94 6.39
C GLN A 196 -7.45 12.62 5.85
N LEU A 197 -8.31 11.59 5.76
CA LEU A 197 -7.95 10.30 5.21
C LEU A 197 -8.27 10.27 3.72
N VAL A 198 -7.22 10.24 2.91
CA VAL A 198 -7.27 10.42 1.45
C VAL A 198 -6.65 9.23 0.71
N GLY A 199 -7.00 9.07 -0.57
CA GLY A 199 -6.25 8.19 -1.46
C GLY A 199 -4.88 8.79 -1.83
N LEU A 200 -3.93 7.95 -2.25
CA LEU A 200 -2.61 8.42 -2.71
C LEU A 200 -2.70 9.36 -3.91
N ASP A 201 -3.77 9.28 -4.69
CA ASP A 201 -4.04 10.17 -5.81
C ASP A 201 -4.38 11.62 -5.39
N GLU A 202 -4.69 11.83 -4.12
CA GLU A 202 -4.94 13.15 -3.51
C GLU A 202 -3.76 13.66 -2.66
N MET A 203 -2.69 12.85 -2.54
CA MET A 203 -1.48 13.24 -1.81
C MET A 203 -0.43 13.84 -2.72
N GLU A 204 0.19 14.92 -2.26
CA GLU A 204 1.42 15.44 -2.84
C GLU A 204 2.59 14.66 -2.24
N LEU A 205 3.06 13.65 -2.98
CA LEU A 205 4.15 12.78 -2.54
C LEU A 205 5.48 13.49 -2.60
N VAL A 206 6.34 13.25 -1.62
CA VAL A 206 7.69 13.81 -1.53
C VAL A 206 8.70 12.74 -1.90
N ASP A 207 9.56 13.03 -2.90
CA ASP A 207 10.58 12.10 -3.36
C ASP A 207 11.57 11.80 -2.23
N ALA A 208 11.57 10.56 -1.76
CA ALA A 208 12.53 10.09 -0.78
C ALA A 208 13.88 9.71 -1.44
N ILE A 209 13.83 9.19 -2.67
CA ILE A 209 15.00 8.76 -3.44
C ILE A 209 14.74 8.99 -4.92
N GLU A 210 15.70 9.60 -5.62
CA GLU A 210 15.76 9.60 -7.06
C GLU A 210 16.87 8.64 -7.49
N TRP A 211 16.51 7.54 -8.15
CA TRP A 211 17.45 6.55 -8.63
C TRP A 211 17.72 6.72 -10.11
N GLN A 212 19.01 6.79 -10.48
CA GLN A 212 19.46 6.87 -11.87
C GLN A 212 19.78 5.45 -12.40
N PRO A 213 19.52 5.17 -13.69
CA PRO A 213 19.77 3.85 -14.29
C PRO A 213 21.25 3.40 -14.26
N ASP A 214 22.19 4.31 -13.99
CA ASP A 214 23.63 4.05 -13.89
C ASP A 214 24.07 3.54 -12.49
N GLY A 215 23.13 3.22 -11.62
CA GLY A 215 23.38 2.71 -10.28
C GLY A 215 23.74 3.80 -9.25
N ARG A 216 23.65 5.07 -9.61
CA ARG A 216 23.83 6.18 -8.66
C ARG A 216 22.48 6.65 -8.13
N GLY A 217 22.31 6.55 -6.82
CA GLY A 217 21.17 7.12 -6.10
C GLY A 217 21.55 8.37 -5.35
N THR A 218 20.78 9.44 -5.51
CA THR A 218 20.84 10.60 -4.61
C THR A 218 19.69 10.48 -3.61
N PHE A 219 20.03 10.37 -2.34
CA PHE A 219 19.05 10.35 -1.26
C PHE A 219 18.63 11.78 -0.94
N ALA A 220 17.35 12.09 -1.09
CA ALA A 220 16.82 13.40 -0.75
C ALA A 220 16.80 13.67 0.77
N ALA A 221 16.85 12.60 1.60
CA ALA A 221 16.87 12.71 3.05
C ALA A 221 17.77 11.65 3.69
N PRO A 222 18.48 11.99 4.81
CA PRO A 222 19.34 11.06 5.55
C PRO A 222 18.61 9.81 6.07
N GLU A 223 17.32 9.94 6.34
CA GLU A 223 16.47 8.87 6.89
C GLU A 223 16.21 7.76 5.87
N ALA A 224 16.11 8.09 4.57
CA ALA A 224 15.97 7.11 3.50
C ALA A 224 17.21 6.22 3.36
N ARG A 225 18.39 6.80 3.62
CA ARG A 225 19.65 6.05 3.63
C ARG A 225 19.70 4.99 4.74
N ALA A 226 19.26 5.37 5.95
CA ALA A 226 19.22 4.48 7.11
C ALA A 226 18.23 3.31 6.92
N ALA A 227 17.08 3.56 6.27
CA ALA A 227 16.10 2.53 5.94
C ALA A 227 16.68 1.47 4.98
N ILE A 228 17.37 1.88 3.92
CA ILE A 228 17.99 0.97 2.94
C ILE A 228 19.19 0.22 3.52
N GLU A 229 20.04 0.87 4.30
CA GLU A 229 21.16 0.22 4.99
C GLU A 229 20.67 -0.80 6.03
N GLY A 230 19.49 -0.56 6.63
CA GLY A 230 18.81 -1.51 7.53
C GLY A 230 18.26 -2.76 6.81
N LEU A 231 17.81 -2.61 5.57
CA LEU A 231 17.28 -3.72 4.75
C LEU A 231 18.40 -4.64 4.25
N SER A 232 19.55 -4.08 3.86
CA SER A 232 20.69 -4.89 3.40
C SER A 232 21.31 -5.78 4.50
N ARG A 233 21.11 -5.47 5.77
CA ARG A 233 21.59 -6.28 6.91
C ARG A 233 20.67 -7.43 7.32
N LYS A 234 19.43 -7.48 6.80
CA LYS A 234 18.47 -8.57 7.06
C LYS A 234 18.49 -9.68 6.02
N SER A 235 19.28 -9.52 4.95
CA SER A 235 19.39 -10.48 3.84
C SER A 235 20.65 -11.37 3.91
N ASN A 236 21.37 -11.36 5.02
CA ASN A 236 22.51 -12.26 5.30
C ASN A 236 22.24 -13.15 6.50
#